data_158d544732f8339b277b9c47d7ef8df9
#
_entry.id   158d544732f8339b277b9c47d7ef8df9
#
_cell.length_a   1.000
_cell.length_b   1.000
_cell.length_c   1.000
_cell.angle_alpha   90.00
_cell.angle_beta   90.00
_cell.angle_gamma   90.00
#
_symmetry.space_group_name_H-M   'P 1'
#
loop_
_entity.id
_entity.type
_entity.pdbx_description
1 polymer ?
#
loop_
_entity_poly.entity_id
_entity_poly.type
_entity_poly.pdbx_seq_one_letter_code
_entity_poly.pdbx_strand_id
1 'polypeptide(L)'
;MKLFNTLTNKKEEFKPLKEGEVSIYVCGPTVYNYVHIGNTRPMIVFDVLRRTFEYLGNKVTFVSNFTDVDDKIIKAAKQEGITEKQLTDKYIKAYEDVRRGLNLEFPTYAPRVTETMDQIISFIQKLVDKGYAYVVDGDVYFRVSKVKEYGELSGIKIEDLVAGASERVEDKGVKEETTDFALWKKTDEGIQFDSPWSKGRPGWHTECVVMINDIFENGRIDIH
;
A
#
# COMPACT_ATOMS: atom_id res chain seq x y z
N MET A 1 -0.21 19.67 -19.25
CA MET A 1 1.03 19.42 -18.45
C MET A 1 1.64 18.11 -18.89
N LYS A 2 2.98 17.98 -18.86
CA LYS A 2 3.65 16.71 -19.22
C LYS A 2 4.23 16.05 -17.97
N LEU A 3 3.92 14.77 -17.78
CA LEU A 3 4.47 13.92 -16.72
C LEU A 3 5.23 12.74 -17.31
N PHE A 4 6.14 12.17 -16.53
CA PHE A 4 6.78 10.91 -16.90
C PHE A 4 5.81 9.77 -16.57
N ASN A 5 5.52 8.94 -17.55
CA ASN A 5 4.67 7.77 -17.40
C ASN A 5 5.56 6.52 -17.32
N THR A 6 5.51 5.83 -16.19
CA THR A 6 6.31 4.63 -15.94
C THR A 6 5.97 3.50 -16.91
N LEU A 7 4.68 3.33 -17.27
CA LEU A 7 4.25 2.28 -18.18
C LEU A 7 4.83 2.44 -19.59
N THR A 8 4.85 3.67 -20.12
CA THR A 8 5.38 3.95 -21.46
C THR A 8 6.87 4.30 -21.45
N ASN A 9 7.44 4.52 -20.26
CA ASN A 9 8.81 4.99 -20.04
C ASN A 9 9.12 6.29 -20.78
N LYS A 10 8.14 7.19 -20.88
CA LYS A 10 8.26 8.46 -21.63
C LYS A 10 7.63 9.62 -20.87
N LYS A 11 8.13 10.82 -21.15
CA LYS A 11 7.48 12.07 -20.74
C LYS A 11 6.41 12.44 -21.75
N GLU A 12 5.15 12.34 -21.36
CA GLU A 12 3.99 12.55 -22.24
C GLU A 12 2.97 13.51 -21.66
N GLU A 13 2.03 13.95 -22.46
CA GLU A 13 0.96 14.84 -22.02
C GLU A 13 0.00 14.09 -21.10
N PHE A 14 -0.17 14.63 -19.89
CA PHE A 14 -1.11 14.08 -18.91
C PHE A 14 -2.54 14.34 -19.35
N LYS A 15 -3.34 13.28 -19.37
CA LYS A 15 -4.78 13.31 -19.65
C LYS A 15 -5.50 12.64 -18.48
N PRO A 16 -6.32 13.37 -17.70
CA PRO A 16 -7.04 12.75 -16.59
C PRO A 16 -8.10 11.77 -17.09
N LEU A 17 -8.44 10.79 -16.25
CA LEU A 17 -9.52 9.83 -16.52
C LEU A 17 -10.88 10.52 -16.66
N LYS A 18 -11.07 11.63 -15.93
CA LYS A 18 -12.26 12.46 -15.98
C LYS A 18 -11.86 13.93 -16.11
N GLU A 19 -12.38 14.59 -17.14
CA GLU A 19 -12.04 15.99 -17.41
C GLU A 19 -12.35 16.90 -16.21
N GLY A 20 -11.36 17.72 -15.83
CA GLY A 20 -11.46 18.63 -14.68
C GLY A 20 -11.27 17.97 -13.30
N GLU A 21 -11.06 16.66 -13.23
CA GLU A 21 -10.78 15.94 -11.98
C GLU A 21 -9.47 15.17 -12.08
N VAL A 22 -8.72 15.10 -10.98
CA VAL A 22 -7.47 14.32 -10.91
C VAL A 22 -7.47 13.51 -9.63
N SER A 23 -7.24 12.22 -9.75
CA SER A 23 -7.13 11.26 -8.67
C SER A 23 -5.67 10.87 -8.43
N ILE A 24 -5.20 11.06 -7.19
CA ILE A 24 -3.82 10.74 -6.81
C ILE A 24 -3.85 9.83 -5.58
N TYR A 25 -3.17 8.69 -5.66
CA TYR A 25 -2.92 7.83 -4.51
C TYR A 25 -1.42 7.70 -4.27
N VAL A 26 -0.99 7.96 -3.04
CA VAL A 26 0.41 7.80 -2.61
C VAL A 26 0.47 6.87 -1.42
N CYS A 27 1.21 5.76 -1.56
CA CYS A 27 1.45 4.87 -0.42
C CYS A 27 2.06 5.67 0.72
N GLY A 28 1.38 5.63 1.87
CA GLY A 28 1.81 6.33 3.06
C GLY A 28 2.89 5.58 3.85
N PRO A 29 3.34 6.14 4.96
CA PRO A 29 4.39 5.52 5.77
C PRO A 29 3.88 4.36 6.60
N THR A 30 4.77 3.40 6.89
CA THR A 30 4.62 2.52 8.05
C THR A 30 4.98 3.31 9.31
N VAL A 31 4.00 3.45 10.23
CA VAL A 31 4.08 4.40 11.35
C VAL A 31 4.67 3.77 12.61
N TYR A 32 5.95 3.43 12.58
CA TYR A 32 6.68 2.80 13.69
C TYR A 32 7.81 3.66 14.30
N ASN A 33 8.12 4.82 13.68
CA ASN A 33 9.18 5.72 14.13
C ASN A 33 8.95 7.13 13.59
N TYR A 34 9.73 8.11 14.09
CA TYR A 34 9.74 9.47 13.56
C TYR A 34 10.15 9.51 12.09
N VAL A 35 9.64 10.51 11.38
CA VAL A 35 9.93 10.70 9.96
C VAL A 35 11.38 11.17 9.80
N HIS A 36 12.13 10.48 8.96
CA HIS A 36 13.42 10.97 8.49
C HIS A 36 13.21 11.97 7.34
N ILE A 37 14.13 12.95 7.16
CA ILE A 37 14.03 13.97 6.09
C ILE A 37 13.84 13.34 4.69
N GLY A 38 14.38 12.17 4.42
CA GLY A 38 14.16 11.45 3.18
C GLY A 38 12.71 11.05 2.95
N ASN A 39 11.96 10.79 4.02
CA ASN A 39 10.53 10.45 3.94
C ASN A 39 9.64 11.66 3.66
N THR A 40 10.13 12.90 3.87
CA THR A 40 9.38 14.13 3.55
C THR A 40 9.39 14.43 2.06
N ARG A 41 10.33 13.87 1.30
CA ARG A 41 10.42 14.09 -0.15
C ARG A 41 9.15 13.74 -0.91
N PRO A 42 8.55 12.55 -0.77
CA PRO A 42 7.25 12.25 -1.39
C PRO A 42 6.15 13.21 -0.92
N MET A 43 6.11 13.55 0.38
CA MET A 43 5.13 14.49 0.92
C MET A 43 5.15 15.82 0.17
N ILE A 44 6.35 16.40 -0.01
CA ILE A 44 6.53 17.70 -0.68
C ILE A 44 6.25 17.59 -2.18
N VAL A 45 6.78 16.56 -2.85
CA VAL A 45 6.61 16.39 -4.31
C VAL A 45 5.14 16.26 -4.68
N PHE A 46 4.38 15.45 -3.94
CA PHE A 46 2.97 15.23 -4.23
C PHE A 46 2.08 16.39 -3.78
N ASP A 47 2.46 17.15 -2.76
CA ASP A 47 1.79 18.40 -2.41
C ASP A 47 1.95 19.45 -3.52
N VAL A 48 3.16 19.62 -4.04
CA VAL A 48 3.43 20.53 -5.18
C VAL A 48 2.64 20.07 -6.41
N LEU A 49 2.61 18.78 -6.69
CA LEU A 49 1.86 18.22 -7.82
C LEU A 49 0.35 18.49 -7.67
N ARG A 50 -0.21 18.23 -6.49
CA ARG A 50 -1.61 18.52 -6.15
C ARG A 50 -1.93 19.99 -6.39
N ARG A 51 -1.19 20.91 -5.75
CA ARG A 51 -1.39 22.37 -5.90
C ARG A 51 -1.24 22.83 -7.35
N THR A 52 -0.38 22.19 -8.13
CA THR A 52 -0.22 22.49 -9.56
C THR A 52 -1.48 22.13 -10.33
N PHE A 53 -2.07 20.96 -10.09
CA PHE A 53 -3.33 20.60 -10.73
C PHE A 53 -4.50 21.49 -10.30
N GLU A 54 -4.57 21.84 -9.03
CA GLU A 54 -5.59 22.76 -8.49
C GLU A 54 -5.44 24.17 -9.11
N TYR A 55 -4.21 24.66 -9.23
CA TYR A 55 -3.90 25.93 -9.90
C TYR A 55 -4.31 25.93 -11.38
N LEU A 56 -4.21 24.77 -12.05
CA LEU A 56 -4.67 24.57 -13.43
C LEU A 56 -6.20 24.35 -13.54
N GLY A 57 -6.94 24.49 -12.45
CA GLY A 57 -8.40 24.44 -12.42
C GLY A 57 -8.99 23.03 -12.24
N ASN A 58 -8.19 22.02 -11.88
CA ASN A 58 -8.70 20.68 -11.62
C ASN A 58 -9.12 20.52 -10.16
N LYS A 59 -10.18 19.75 -9.92
CA LYS A 59 -10.50 19.23 -8.60
C LYS A 59 -9.62 18.02 -8.32
N VAL A 60 -8.80 18.06 -7.26
CA VAL A 60 -7.88 16.97 -6.92
C VAL A 60 -8.41 16.16 -5.74
N THR A 61 -8.50 14.85 -5.91
CA THR A 61 -8.71 13.89 -4.82
C THR A 61 -7.35 13.24 -4.50
N PHE A 62 -6.74 13.65 -3.40
CA PHE A 62 -5.44 13.15 -2.96
C PHE A 62 -5.60 12.21 -1.78
N VAL A 63 -5.13 10.98 -1.91
CA VAL A 63 -5.19 9.94 -0.88
C VAL A 63 -3.78 9.52 -0.50
N SER A 64 -3.54 9.41 0.81
CA SER A 64 -2.31 8.81 1.35
C SER A 64 -2.67 8.06 2.63
N ASN A 65 -2.47 6.75 2.64
CA ASN A 65 -2.81 5.90 3.77
C ASN A 65 -1.77 5.95 4.90
N PHE A 66 -2.12 5.37 6.04
CA PHE A 66 -1.16 4.98 7.08
C PHE A 66 -1.13 3.45 7.18
N THR A 67 0.07 2.86 7.04
CA THR A 67 0.27 1.44 7.35
C THR A 67 0.55 1.32 8.84
N ASP A 68 -0.49 0.96 9.58
CA ASP A 68 -0.50 0.84 11.04
C ASP A 68 -0.52 -0.63 11.52
N VAL A 69 -0.24 -1.56 10.60
CA VAL A 69 -0.01 -2.99 10.87
C VAL A 69 1.23 -3.45 10.12
N ASP A 70 2.29 -3.81 10.85
CA ASP A 70 3.57 -4.29 10.28
C ASP A 70 4.43 -4.92 11.38
N ASP A 71 5.32 -5.84 11.03
CA ASP A 71 6.27 -6.48 11.97
C ASP A 71 7.13 -5.46 12.70
N LYS A 72 7.50 -4.34 12.03
CA LYS A 72 8.28 -3.26 12.64
C LYS A 72 7.51 -2.54 13.73
N ILE A 73 6.19 -2.40 13.58
CA ILE A 73 5.31 -1.78 14.59
C ILE A 73 5.26 -2.67 15.83
N ILE A 74 5.07 -3.98 15.65
CA ILE A 74 5.03 -4.96 16.75
C ILE A 74 6.35 -4.93 17.52
N LYS A 75 7.47 -4.97 16.80
CA LYS A 75 8.81 -4.91 17.42
C LYS A 75 9.04 -3.61 18.18
N ALA A 76 8.68 -2.47 17.58
CA ALA A 76 8.86 -1.16 18.22
C ALA A 76 7.95 -0.99 19.45
N ALA A 77 6.70 -1.44 19.40
CA ALA A 77 5.77 -1.41 20.52
C ALA A 77 6.27 -2.24 21.70
N LYS A 78 6.77 -3.46 21.43
CA LYS A 78 7.43 -4.30 22.46
C LYS A 78 8.64 -3.60 23.09
N GLN A 79 9.47 -2.91 22.30
CA GLN A 79 10.64 -2.18 22.81
C GLN A 79 10.27 -0.96 23.66
N GLU A 80 9.21 -0.25 23.30
CA GLU A 80 8.71 0.91 24.07
C GLU A 80 7.79 0.51 25.24
N GLY A 81 7.38 -0.76 25.35
CA GLY A 81 6.50 -1.25 26.42
C GLY A 81 5.08 -0.69 26.31
N ILE A 82 4.59 -0.39 25.12
CA ILE A 82 3.25 0.16 24.81
C ILE A 82 2.52 -0.74 23.80
N THR A 83 1.23 -0.50 23.61
CA THR A 83 0.47 -1.21 22.57
C THR A 83 0.80 -0.69 21.17
N GLU A 84 0.60 -1.54 20.15
CA GLU A 84 0.78 -1.15 18.74
C GLU A 84 -0.08 0.07 18.39
N LYS A 85 -1.30 0.12 18.90
CA LYS A 85 -2.20 1.27 18.70
C LYS A 85 -1.64 2.55 19.30
N GLN A 86 -1.12 2.52 20.52
CA GLN A 86 -0.49 3.69 21.16
C GLN A 86 0.73 4.16 20.39
N LEU A 87 1.54 3.21 19.89
CA LEU A 87 2.71 3.50 19.06
C LEU A 87 2.30 4.18 17.76
N THR A 88 1.36 3.60 17.03
CA THR A 88 0.93 4.11 15.71
C THR A 88 0.26 5.48 15.84
N ASP A 89 -0.62 5.70 16.83
CA ASP A 89 -1.24 7.00 17.09
C ASP A 89 -0.18 8.07 17.41
N LYS A 90 0.85 7.75 18.19
CA LYS A 90 2.00 8.64 18.47
C LYS A 90 2.72 9.06 17.19
N TYR A 91 3.05 8.11 16.32
CA TYR A 91 3.82 8.41 15.12
C TYR A 91 3.00 8.97 13.96
N ILE A 92 1.70 8.65 13.87
CA ILE A 92 0.76 9.35 12.97
C ILE A 92 0.72 10.84 13.35
N LYS A 93 0.55 11.15 14.63
CA LYS A 93 0.55 12.54 15.10
C LYS A 93 1.87 13.25 14.75
N ALA A 94 3.01 12.60 15.00
CA ALA A 94 4.32 13.16 14.65
C ALA A 94 4.47 13.40 13.14
N TYR A 95 3.97 12.48 12.29
CA TYR A 95 3.95 12.64 10.84
C TYR A 95 3.09 13.83 10.40
N GLU A 96 1.92 13.99 11.00
CA GLU A 96 1.04 15.15 10.74
C GLU A 96 1.66 16.48 11.20
N ASP A 97 2.37 16.48 12.34
CA ASP A 97 3.07 17.68 12.83
C ASP A 97 4.19 18.10 11.87
N VAL A 98 4.93 17.14 11.29
CA VAL A 98 5.91 17.42 10.22
C VAL A 98 5.22 18.00 8.99
N ARG A 99 4.07 17.44 8.58
CA ARG A 99 3.28 17.98 7.46
C ARG A 99 2.87 19.44 7.70
N ARG A 100 2.37 19.75 8.89
CA ARG A 100 2.03 21.14 9.28
C ARG A 100 3.26 22.05 9.28
N GLY A 101 4.38 21.59 9.85
CA GLY A 101 5.63 22.34 9.92
C GLY A 101 6.22 22.68 8.54
N LEU A 102 5.97 21.84 7.54
CA LEU A 102 6.36 22.04 6.15
C LEU A 102 5.30 22.80 5.32
N ASN A 103 4.20 23.25 5.94
CA ASN A 103 3.09 23.95 5.26
C ASN A 103 2.48 23.12 4.10
N LEU A 104 2.41 21.80 4.28
CA LEU A 104 1.81 20.87 3.30
C LEU A 104 0.33 20.66 3.59
N GLU A 105 -0.47 20.55 2.55
CA GLU A 105 -1.90 20.25 2.69
C GLU A 105 -2.13 18.80 3.12
N PHE A 106 -3.15 18.60 3.96
CA PHE A 106 -3.56 17.25 4.34
C PHE A 106 -4.20 16.52 3.14
N PRO A 107 -4.02 15.21 3.04
CA PRO A 107 -4.72 14.44 2.01
C PRO A 107 -6.23 14.56 2.18
N THR A 108 -6.98 14.39 1.07
CA THR A 108 -8.44 14.32 1.10
C THR A 108 -8.92 13.15 1.96
N TYR A 109 -8.22 12.01 1.85
CA TYR A 109 -8.45 10.84 2.68
C TYR A 109 -7.11 10.25 3.14
N ALA A 110 -7.04 9.85 4.41
CA ALA A 110 -5.89 9.22 5.03
C ALA A 110 -6.31 7.92 5.77
N PRO A 111 -6.75 6.88 5.02
CA PRO A 111 -7.23 5.65 5.63
C PRO A 111 -6.12 4.91 6.36
N ARG A 112 -6.49 4.14 7.39
CA ARG A 112 -5.61 3.23 8.12
C ARG A 112 -5.87 1.79 7.68
N VAL A 113 -4.83 0.97 7.66
CA VAL A 113 -4.97 -0.46 7.32
C VAL A 113 -5.89 -1.17 8.31
N THR A 114 -5.78 -0.86 9.61
CA THR A 114 -6.64 -1.45 10.65
C THR A 114 -8.13 -1.13 10.46
N GLU A 115 -8.47 -0.01 9.83
CA GLU A 115 -9.84 0.43 9.57
C GLU A 115 -10.45 -0.17 8.29
N THR A 116 -9.61 -0.82 7.45
CA THR A 116 -10.04 -1.41 6.16
C THR A 116 -9.90 -2.93 6.11
N MET A 117 -9.80 -3.57 7.28
CA MET A 117 -9.48 -5.00 7.38
C MET A 117 -10.55 -5.90 6.75
N ASP A 118 -11.82 -5.61 6.96
CA ASP A 118 -12.93 -6.41 6.40
C ASP A 118 -12.91 -6.39 4.86
N GLN A 119 -12.62 -5.22 4.28
CA GLN A 119 -12.49 -5.05 2.84
C GLN A 119 -11.26 -5.81 2.29
N ILE A 120 -10.13 -5.79 3.02
CA ILE A 120 -8.92 -6.55 2.68
C ILE A 120 -9.22 -8.04 2.66
N ILE A 121 -9.84 -8.57 3.71
CA ILE A 121 -10.21 -9.99 3.80
C ILE A 121 -11.17 -10.37 2.68
N SER A 122 -12.20 -9.56 2.41
CA SER A 122 -13.14 -9.78 1.31
C SER A 122 -12.45 -9.77 -0.06
N PHE A 123 -11.49 -8.87 -0.27
CA PHE A 123 -10.71 -8.82 -1.50
C PHE A 123 -9.85 -10.06 -1.71
N ILE A 124 -9.13 -10.49 -0.67
CA ILE A 124 -8.31 -11.71 -0.71
C ILE A 124 -9.19 -12.94 -0.98
N GLN A 125 -10.37 -13.03 -0.33
CA GLN A 125 -11.30 -14.14 -0.57
C GLN A 125 -11.74 -14.20 -2.04
N LYS A 126 -12.04 -13.05 -2.66
CA LYS A 126 -12.37 -13.00 -4.09
C LYS A 126 -11.23 -13.50 -4.99
N LEU A 127 -9.97 -13.26 -4.59
CA LEU A 127 -8.81 -13.79 -5.32
C LEU A 127 -8.70 -15.31 -5.17
N VAL A 128 -8.95 -15.82 -3.98
CA VAL A 128 -9.00 -17.29 -3.72
C VAL A 128 -10.10 -17.94 -4.55
N ASP A 129 -11.33 -17.41 -4.49
CA ASP A 129 -12.48 -17.93 -5.22
C ASP A 129 -12.27 -17.96 -6.75
N LYS A 130 -11.53 -16.98 -7.27
CA LYS A 130 -11.16 -16.90 -8.70
C LYS A 130 -9.92 -17.70 -9.07
N GLY A 131 -9.26 -18.35 -8.11
CA GLY A 131 -8.05 -19.15 -8.32
C GLY A 131 -6.76 -18.34 -8.54
N TYR A 132 -6.78 -17.03 -8.29
CA TYR A 132 -5.59 -16.18 -8.31
C TYR A 132 -4.78 -16.25 -7.01
N ALA A 133 -5.35 -16.82 -5.96
CA ALA A 133 -4.69 -17.06 -4.69
C ALA A 133 -4.99 -18.45 -4.17
N TYR A 134 -4.19 -18.95 -3.23
CA TYR A 134 -4.34 -20.25 -2.60
C TYR A 134 -3.97 -20.21 -1.12
N VAL A 135 -4.51 -21.16 -0.37
CA VAL A 135 -4.33 -21.25 1.09
C VAL A 135 -3.40 -22.39 1.43
N VAL A 136 -2.39 -22.15 2.24
CA VAL A 136 -1.49 -23.18 2.80
C VAL A 136 -1.31 -22.94 4.29
N ASP A 137 -1.71 -23.89 5.13
CA ASP A 137 -1.55 -23.86 6.59
C ASP A 137 -2.10 -22.59 7.29
N GLY A 138 -3.03 -21.87 6.62
CA GLY A 138 -3.64 -20.64 7.10
C GLY A 138 -3.00 -19.37 6.59
N ASP A 139 -1.89 -19.45 5.85
CA ASP A 139 -1.37 -18.37 5.02
C ASP A 139 -2.10 -18.35 3.67
N VAL A 140 -2.19 -17.18 3.03
CA VAL A 140 -2.74 -17.05 1.67
C VAL A 140 -1.68 -16.43 0.77
N TYR A 141 -1.43 -17.08 -0.37
CA TYR A 141 -0.43 -16.65 -1.36
C TYR A 141 -1.10 -16.27 -2.69
N PHE A 142 -0.55 -15.26 -3.34
CA PHE A 142 -0.94 -14.86 -4.69
C PHE A 142 -0.16 -15.65 -5.74
N ARG A 143 -0.86 -16.19 -6.75
CA ARG A 143 -0.25 -16.90 -7.90
C ARG A 143 0.18 -15.91 -8.97
N VAL A 144 1.45 -15.56 -8.99
CA VAL A 144 2.01 -14.60 -9.95
C VAL A 144 1.86 -15.09 -11.38
N SER A 145 2.07 -16.38 -11.63
CA SER A 145 1.97 -17.01 -12.96
C SER A 145 0.57 -16.96 -13.59
N LYS A 146 -0.47 -16.67 -12.82
CA LYS A 146 -1.84 -16.48 -13.35
C LYS A 146 -2.06 -15.12 -14.02
N VAL A 147 -1.17 -14.15 -13.80
CA VAL A 147 -1.28 -12.79 -14.33
C VAL A 147 -0.23 -12.60 -15.43
N LYS A 148 -0.67 -12.67 -16.68
CA LYS A 148 0.23 -12.57 -17.85
C LYS A 148 0.96 -11.24 -17.93
N GLU A 149 0.30 -10.17 -17.50
CA GLU A 149 0.80 -8.80 -17.50
C GLU A 149 1.62 -8.45 -16.24
N TYR A 150 1.90 -9.45 -15.37
CA TYR A 150 2.69 -9.20 -14.16
C TYR A 150 4.10 -8.74 -14.52
N GLY A 151 4.54 -7.62 -13.93
CA GLY A 151 5.83 -7.01 -14.22
C GLY A 151 5.83 -6.00 -15.37
N GLU A 152 4.73 -5.85 -16.13
CA GLU A 152 4.65 -4.92 -17.27
C GLU A 152 4.96 -3.47 -16.87
N LEU A 153 4.39 -3.00 -15.76
CA LEU A 153 4.64 -1.64 -15.26
C LEU A 153 6.10 -1.41 -14.85
N SER A 154 6.72 -2.39 -14.20
CA SER A 154 8.11 -2.30 -13.73
C SER A 154 9.14 -2.61 -14.82
N GLY A 155 8.72 -3.23 -15.93
CA GLY A 155 9.60 -3.76 -16.96
C GLY A 155 10.40 -4.99 -16.52
N ILE A 156 10.07 -5.58 -15.36
CA ILE A 156 10.74 -6.77 -14.82
C ILE A 156 10.08 -8.02 -15.40
N LYS A 157 10.86 -8.92 -15.97
CA LYS A 157 10.37 -10.23 -16.39
C LYS A 157 10.23 -11.14 -15.18
N ILE A 158 9.21 -11.99 -15.19
CA ILE A 158 8.95 -12.94 -14.09
C ILE A 158 10.17 -13.86 -13.87
N GLU A 159 10.86 -14.21 -14.95
CA GLU A 159 12.06 -15.05 -14.94
C GLU A 159 13.25 -14.41 -14.18
N ASP A 160 13.29 -13.07 -14.14
CA ASP A 160 14.32 -12.30 -13.43
C ASP A 160 13.97 -12.07 -11.95
N LEU A 161 12.76 -12.45 -11.51
CA LEU A 161 12.36 -12.41 -10.11
C LEU A 161 12.99 -13.58 -9.38
N VAL A 162 14.18 -13.37 -8.85
CA VAL A 162 14.87 -14.37 -8.04
C VAL A 162 14.09 -14.57 -6.73
N ALA A 163 13.74 -15.81 -6.45
CA ALA A 163 13.15 -16.21 -5.17
C ALA A 163 14.03 -15.75 -4.00
N GLY A 164 13.44 -15.07 -3.03
CA GLY A 164 14.17 -14.60 -1.86
C GLY A 164 14.91 -13.28 -2.03
N ALA A 165 14.87 -12.63 -3.20
CA ALA A 165 15.41 -11.28 -3.38
C ALA A 165 14.68 -10.21 -2.55
N SER A 166 13.51 -10.53 -2.04
CA SER A 166 12.85 -9.78 -0.97
C SER A 166 13.30 -10.35 0.38
N GLU A 167 14.24 -9.71 1.04
CA GLU A 167 14.69 -10.00 2.42
C GLU A 167 13.55 -10.00 3.47
N ARG A 168 12.31 -9.84 3.03
CA ARG A 168 11.12 -9.63 3.87
C ARG A 168 10.22 -10.85 3.97
N VAL A 169 10.50 -11.92 3.25
CA VAL A 169 9.70 -13.15 3.30
C VAL A 169 10.63 -14.32 3.58
N GLU A 170 10.58 -14.86 4.79
CA GLU A 170 11.13 -16.20 5.05
C GLU A 170 10.36 -17.17 4.16
N ASP A 171 11.04 -17.71 3.14
CA ASP A 171 10.50 -18.76 2.31
C ASP A 171 10.48 -20.06 3.14
N LYS A 172 9.28 -20.42 3.62
CA LYS A 172 9.09 -21.66 4.40
C LYS A 172 9.03 -22.90 3.50
N GLY A 173 9.30 -22.76 2.19
CA GLY A 173 9.22 -23.88 1.23
C GLY A 173 7.79 -24.40 0.98
N VAL A 174 6.77 -23.60 1.34
CA VAL A 174 5.35 -23.99 1.24
C VAL A 174 4.62 -23.38 0.05
N LYS A 175 5.29 -22.50 -0.70
CA LYS A 175 4.72 -21.84 -1.88
C LYS A 175 4.64 -22.80 -3.07
N GLU A 176 3.60 -22.64 -3.92
CA GLU A 176 3.52 -23.39 -5.19
C GLU A 176 4.65 -22.97 -6.14
N GLU A 177 4.93 -21.65 -6.22
CA GLU A 177 6.03 -21.08 -6.98
C GLU A 177 6.82 -20.07 -6.13
N THR A 178 8.10 -19.97 -6.38
CA THR A 178 9.02 -19.12 -5.61
C THR A 178 8.72 -17.63 -5.75
N THR A 179 8.11 -17.23 -6.86
CA THR A 179 7.68 -15.86 -7.16
C THR A 179 6.40 -15.45 -6.45
N ASP A 180 5.62 -16.40 -5.92
CA ASP A 180 4.38 -16.13 -5.22
C ASP A 180 4.64 -15.34 -3.93
N PHE A 181 3.73 -14.48 -3.55
CA PHE A 181 3.87 -13.65 -2.36
C PHE A 181 2.65 -13.73 -1.45
N ALA A 182 2.88 -13.50 -0.16
CA ALA A 182 1.83 -13.61 0.85
C ALA A 182 0.85 -12.43 0.75
N LEU A 183 -0.44 -12.74 0.67
CA LEU A 183 -1.56 -11.81 0.81
C LEU A 183 -2.06 -11.78 2.26
N TRP A 184 -1.99 -12.92 2.97
CA TRP A 184 -2.35 -13.08 4.37
C TRP A 184 -1.33 -13.95 5.07
N LYS A 185 -0.90 -13.53 6.25
CA LYS A 185 0.04 -14.28 7.09
C LYS A 185 -0.65 -14.71 8.39
N LYS A 186 -0.72 -15.99 8.63
CA LYS A 186 -1.08 -16.55 9.93
C LYS A 186 -0.04 -16.15 10.96
N THR A 187 -0.49 -15.65 12.10
CA THR A 187 0.38 -15.29 13.21
C THR A 187 -0.35 -15.40 14.54
N ASP A 188 0.38 -15.66 15.59
CA ASP A 188 -0.04 -15.64 16.98
C ASP A 188 0.63 -14.50 17.78
N GLU A 189 1.45 -13.67 17.10
CA GLU A 189 2.15 -12.55 17.71
C GLU A 189 1.61 -11.19 17.24
N GLY A 190 1.54 -10.24 18.20
CA GLY A 190 1.12 -8.85 17.95
C GLY A 190 -0.36 -8.73 17.58
N ILE A 191 -0.69 -7.65 16.91
CA ILE A 191 -2.07 -7.40 16.43
C ILE A 191 -2.48 -8.45 15.40
N GLN A 192 -3.64 -9.04 15.59
CA GLN A 192 -4.20 -10.11 14.76
C GLN A 192 -5.65 -9.81 14.45
N PHE A 193 -6.10 -10.30 13.30
CA PHE A 193 -7.48 -10.20 12.85
C PHE A 193 -8.01 -11.60 12.51
N ASP A 194 -9.29 -11.81 12.75
CA ASP A 194 -9.96 -13.04 12.36
C ASP A 194 -10.21 -13.04 10.85
N SER A 195 -9.90 -14.15 10.19
CA SER A 195 -10.18 -14.36 8.77
C SER A 195 -10.70 -15.76 8.52
N PRO A 196 -11.26 -16.05 7.33
CA PRO A 196 -11.69 -17.42 6.97
C PRO A 196 -10.58 -18.46 6.99
N TRP A 197 -9.33 -18.04 6.91
CA TRP A 197 -8.15 -18.93 6.78
C TRP A 197 -7.43 -19.14 8.10
N SER A 198 -7.29 -18.08 8.89
CA SER A 198 -6.61 -18.11 10.20
C SER A 198 -6.73 -16.76 10.90
N LYS A 199 -6.35 -16.73 12.18
CA LYS A 199 -5.95 -15.47 12.82
C LYS A 199 -4.62 -15.03 12.23
N GLY A 200 -4.53 -13.75 11.84
CA GLY A 200 -3.35 -13.25 11.16
C GLY A 200 -3.42 -11.79 10.78
N ARG A 201 -2.65 -11.41 9.79
CA ARG A 201 -2.58 -10.04 9.25
C ARG A 201 -2.32 -10.03 7.75
N PRO A 202 -2.68 -8.94 7.03
CA PRO A 202 -2.45 -8.85 5.60
C PRO A 202 -0.95 -8.85 5.25
N GLY A 203 -0.64 -9.38 4.08
CA GLY A 203 0.64 -9.19 3.43
C GLY A 203 0.77 -7.76 2.90
N TRP A 204 2.00 -7.37 2.60
CA TRP A 204 2.31 -6.01 2.17
C TRP A 204 1.73 -5.68 0.78
N HIS A 205 1.28 -4.43 0.60
CA HIS A 205 0.68 -3.83 -0.60
C HIS A 205 -0.75 -4.26 -0.96
N THR A 206 -1.33 -5.28 -0.35
CA THR A 206 -2.74 -5.64 -0.57
C THR A 206 -3.66 -4.51 -0.12
N GLU A 207 -3.29 -3.81 0.95
CA GLU A 207 -4.04 -2.71 1.54
C GLU A 207 -4.20 -1.53 0.57
N CYS A 208 -3.14 -1.15 -0.15
CA CYS A 208 -3.20 -0.03 -1.09
C CYS A 208 -4.19 -0.29 -2.23
N VAL A 209 -4.19 -1.51 -2.78
CA VAL A 209 -5.14 -1.92 -3.84
C VAL A 209 -6.58 -1.84 -3.33
N VAL A 210 -6.82 -2.31 -2.11
CA VAL A 210 -8.16 -2.30 -1.51
C VAL A 210 -8.63 -0.87 -1.26
N MET A 211 -7.79 -0.02 -0.67
CA MET A 211 -8.12 1.39 -0.42
C MET A 211 -8.40 2.17 -1.71
N ILE A 212 -7.65 1.87 -2.79
CA ILE A 212 -7.91 2.45 -4.11
C ILE A 212 -9.30 2.02 -4.62
N ASN A 213 -9.63 0.73 -4.52
CA ASN A 213 -10.92 0.21 -4.95
C ASN A 213 -12.10 0.77 -4.16
N ASP A 214 -11.90 1.05 -2.87
CA ASP A 214 -12.96 1.60 -2.00
C ASP A 214 -13.20 3.10 -2.22
N ILE A 215 -12.14 3.86 -2.50
CA ILE A 215 -12.21 5.32 -2.57
C ILE A 215 -12.49 5.80 -3.99
N PHE A 216 -11.94 5.11 -5.00
CA PHE A 216 -12.04 5.55 -6.39
C PHE A 216 -12.95 4.63 -7.21
N GLU A 217 -13.79 5.22 -8.03
CA GLU A 217 -14.73 4.51 -8.87
C GLU A 217 -14.01 3.49 -9.76
N ASN A 218 -14.47 2.23 -9.72
CA ASN A 218 -13.88 1.09 -10.44
C ASN A 218 -12.39 0.83 -10.16
N GLY A 219 -11.86 1.32 -9.04
CA GLY A 219 -10.46 1.13 -8.66
C GLY A 219 -9.45 1.76 -9.62
N ARG A 220 -9.86 2.77 -10.41
CA ARG A 220 -9.00 3.46 -11.38
C ARG A 220 -8.58 4.82 -10.86
N ILE A 221 -7.30 5.12 -11.00
CA ILE A 221 -6.69 6.39 -10.59
C ILE A 221 -5.80 6.94 -11.68
N ASP A 222 -5.59 8.24 -11.67
CA ASP A 222 -4.74 8.92 -12.65
C ASP A 222 -3.25 8.75 -12.31
N ILE A 223 -2.92 8.86 -11.02
CA ILE A 223 -1.54 8.88 -10.54
C ILE A 223 -1.42 8.01 -9.28
N HIS A 224 -0.47 7.04 -9.32
CA HIS A 224 -0.07 6.23 -8.18
C HIS A 224 1.42 6.41 -7.90
#